data_feb422169a5333dc71b88c36ce199f38
#
_entry.id   feb422169a5333dc71b88c36ce199f38
#
_cell.length_a   1.000
_cell.length_b   1.000
_cell.length_c   1.000
_cell.angle_alpha   90.00
_cell.angle_beta   90.00
_cell.angle_gamma   90.00
#
_symmetry.space_group_name_H-M   'P 1'
#
loop_
_entity.id
_entity.type
_entity.pdbx_description
1 polymer ?
#
loop_
_entity_poly.entity_id
_entity_poly.type
_entity_poly.pdbx_seq_one_letter_code
_entity_poly.pdbx_strand_id
1 'polypeptide(L)'
;MMLLSITLGAFTQSIWNPKHLAHVKQSLSQPVYATAYQQLLKEADQELGRAPRSVVMKEKTPPSGDKHDYMSQARYYWPDPTKPKGKPYISRDGESNPELEKLDRNRLGSMANSVTTLSLAYYFSGDEKYARKATELIRVWFFNKATRMNPNLNYAQVIPGVDNDRGRCYGVIDSYSFVDMLDAVQLLGSSQSFTTKDNKQLKE
;
A
#
# COMPACT_ATOMS: atom_id res chain seq x y z
N MET A 1 -33.55 27.54 5.92
CA MET A 1 -32.90 26.96 4.71
C MET A 1 -31.42 27.18 4.85
N MET A 2 -30.72 26.17 5.39
CA MET A 2 -29.30 26.26 5.75
C MET A 2 -28.50 25.68 4.57
N LEU A 3 -27.84 26.57 3.82
CA LEU A 3 -26.94 26.15 2.74
C LEU A 3 -25.72 25.45 3.36
N LEU A 4 -25.67 24.12 3.22
CA LEU A 4 -24.49 23.35 3.51
C LEU A 4 -23.49 23.62 2.38
N SER A 5 -22.54 24.52 2.60
CA SER A 5 -21.40 24.71 1.71
C SER A 5 -20.49 23.51 1.87
N ILE A 6 -20.62 22.54 0.96
CA ILE A 6 -19.64 21.46 0.79
C ILE A 6 -18.38 22.13 0.23
N THR A 7 -17.43 22.44 1.10
CA THR A 7 -16.07 22.75 0.67
C THR A 7 -15.50 21.47 0.05
N LEU A 8 -15.54 21.38 -1.29
CA LEU A 8 -14.69 20.44 -2.00
C LEU A 8 -13.24 20.78 -1.60
N GLY A 9 -12.67 19.99 -0.69
CA GLY A 9 -11.25 20.05 -0.42
C GLY A 9 -10.51 19.89 -1.75
N ALA A 10 -9.67 20.86 -2.09
CA ALA A 10 -8.95 20.88 -3.34
C ALA A 10 -8.13 19.60 -3.47
N PHE A 11 -8.45 18.76 -4.46
CA PHE A 11 -7.60 17.69 -4.97
C PHE A 11 -6.41 18.37 -5.67
N THR A 12 -5.40 18.70 -4.90
CA THR A 12 -4.33 19.57 -5.39
C THR A 12 -3.33 18.86 -6.30
N GLN A 13 -3.29 17.52 -6.31
CA GLN A 13 -2.42 16.72 -7.21
C GLN A 13 -2.87 15.26 -7.24
N SER A 14 -4.01 14.95 -7.87
CA SER A 14 -4.45 13.57 -8.10
C SER A 14 -4.22 13.18 -9.55
N ILE A 15 -3.76 11.95 -9.78
CA ILE A 15 -3.72 11.34 -11.11
C ILE A 15 -5.14 11.02 -11.58
N TRP A 16 -6.03 10.73 -10.65
CA TRP A 16 -7.42 10.43 -10.95
C TRP A 16 -8.23 11.70 -11.15
N ASN A 17 -9.01 11.73 -12.24
CA ASN A 17 -9.85 12.88 -12.57
C ASN A 17 -11.10 12.94 -11.65
N PRO A 18 -11.23 13.92 -10.75
CA PRO A 18 -12.36 13.99 -9.81
C PRO A 18 -13.71 14.15 -10.50
N LYS A 19 -13.77 14.85 -11.63
CA LYS A 19 -15.00 15.03 -12.40
C LYS A 19 -15.46 13.71 -13.01
N HIS A 20 -14.52 12.92 -13.49
CA HIS A 20 -14.82 11.59 -14.01
C HIS A 20 -15.32 10.66 -12.91
N LEU A 21 -14.68 10.63 -11.74
CA LEU A 21 -15.13 9.83 -10.59
C LEU A 21 -16.55 10.23 -10.15
N ALA A 22 -16.85 11.55 -10.11
CA ALA A 22 -18.18 12.04 -9.76
C ALA A 22 -19.24 11.64 -10.81
N HIS A 23 -18.90 11.70 -12.09
CA HIS A 23 -19.77 11.22 -13.17
C HIS A 23 -20.06 9.72 -13.05
N VAL A 24 -19.05 8.89 -12.85
CA VAL A 24 -19.21 7.43 -12.64
C VAL A 24 -20.11 7.17 -11.43
N LYS A 25 -19.90 7.88 -10.31
CA LYS A 25 -20.71 7.72 -9.10
C LYS A 25 -22.21 7.98 -9.34
N GLN A 26 -22.54 8.95 -10.20
CA GLN A 26 -23.94 9.26 -10.57
C GLN A 26 -24.53 8.27 -11.58
N SER A 27 -23.69 7.46 -12.20
CA SER A 27 -24.04 6.59 -13.32
C SER A 27 -23.88 5.09 -13.03
N LEU A 28 -23.72 4.70 -11.77
CA LEU A 28 -23.42 3.31 -11.37
C LEU A 28 -24.43 2.26 -11.82
N SER A 29 -25.70 2.66 -12.07
CA SER A 29 -26.75 1.78 -12.57
C SER A 29 -26.64 1.50 -14.09
N GLN A 30 -25.86 2.28 -14.82
CA GLN A 30 -25.67 2.07 -16.25
C GLN A 30 -24.90 0.77 -16.53
N PRO A 31 -25.27 0.00 -17.56
CA PRO A 31 -24.64 -1.31 -17.84
C PRO A 31 -23.12 -1.26 -17.96
N VAL A 32 -22.57 -0.16 -18.49
CA VAL A 32 -21.12 0.04 -18.65
C VAL A 32 -20.37 0.09 -17.31
N TYR A 33 -21.00 0.54 -16.22
CA TYR A 33 -20.38 0.64 -14.89
C TYR A 33 -20.88 -0.40 -13.90
N ALA A 34 -22.10 -0.92 -14.07
CA ALA A 34 -22.77 -1.78 -13.10
C ALA A 34 -21.94 -3.03 -12.76
N THR A 35 -21.42 -3.71 -13.77
CA THR A 35 -20.61 -4.95 -13.57
C THR A 35 -19.31 -4.63 -12.80
N ALA A 36 -18.61 -3.58 -13.18
CA ALA A 36 -17.36 -3.18 -12.51
C ALA A 36 -17.63 -2.74 -11.05
N TYR A 37 -18.73 -2.04 -10.80
CA TYR A 37 -19.13 -1.65 -9.45
C TYR A 37 -19.45 -2.86 -8.57
N GLN A 38 -20.20 -3.85 -9.07
CA GLN A 38 -20.46 -5.08 -8.32
C GLN A 38 -19.19 -5.87 -8.03
N GLN A 39 -18.26 -5.93 -8.98
CA GLN A 39 -16.97 -6.58 -8.78
C GLN A 39 -16.13 -5.85 -7.71
N LEU A 40 -16.10 -4.51 -7.74
CA LEU A 40 -15.43 -3.70 -6.71
C LEU A 40 -15.96 -3.99 -5.31
N LEU A 41 -17.29 -4.04 -5.14
CA LEU A 41 -17.91 -4.34 -3.84
C LEU A 41 -17.56 -5.76 -3.36
N LYS A 42 -17.58 -6.73 -4.26
CA LYS A 42 -17.19 -8.11 -3.95
C LYS A 42 -15.74 -8.21 -3.49
N GLU A 43 -14.82 -7.52 -4.16
CA GLU A 43 -13.40 -7.48 -3.77
C GLU A 43 -13.23 -6.76 -2.43
N ALA A 44 -13.90 -5.63 -2.23
CA ALA A 44 -13.86 -4.89 -0.97
C ALA A 44 -14.42 -5.70 0.21
N ASP A 45 -15.50 -6.47 0.01
CA ASP A 45 -16.05 -7.35 1.05
C ASP A 45 -15.06 -8.46 1.44
N GLN A 46 -14.27 -8.98 0.50
CA GLN A 46 -13.18 -9.93 0.80
C GLN A 46 -12.09 -9.29 1.66
N GLU A 47 -11.78 -8.01 1.42
CA GLU A 47 -10.76 -7.28 2.20
C GLU A 47 -11.20 -7.01 3.65
N LEU A 48 -12.50 -6.92 3.94
CA LEU A 48 -13.00 -6.72 5.30
C LEU A 48 -12.55 -7.82 6.27
N GLY A 49 -12.52 -9.07 5.79
CA GLY A 49 -12.15 -10.24 6.58
C GLY A 49 -10.64 -10.47 6.70
N ARG A 50 -9.81 -9.76 5.94
CA ARG A 50 -8.35 -9.95 5.97
C ARG A 50 -7.72 -9.29 7.19
N ALA A 51 -6.85 -10.03 7.87
CA ALA A 51 -6.04 -9.48 8.95
C ALA A 51 -5.07 -8.41 8.41
N PRO A 52 -4.90 -7.28 9.11
CA PRO A 52 -3.91 -6.27 8.74
C PRO A 52 -2.50 -6.88 8.70
N ARG A 53 -1.73 -6.47 7.69
CA ARG A 53 -0.32 -6.84 7.56
C ARG A 53 0.55 -5.64 7.92
N SER A 54 1.72 -5.90 8.48
CA SER A 54 2.66 -4.85 8.83
C SER A 54 4.09 -5.23 8.46
N VAL A 55 4.95 -4.23 8.43
CA VAL A 55 6.38 -4.36 8.14
C VAL A 55 7.11 -5.23 9.17
N VAL A 56 6.65 -5.28 10.43
CA VAL A 56 7.31 -6.08 11.49
C VAL A 56 7.06 -7.58 11.36
N MET A 57 6.18 -8.01 10.44
CA MET A 57 5.82 -9.41 10.22
C MET A 57 6.77 -10.17 9.28
N LYS A 58 7.77 -9.50 8.70
CA LYS A 58 8.77 -10.19 7.86
C LYS A 58 9.58 -11.18 8.67
N GLU A 59 10.01 -12.26 8.01
CA GLU A 59 10.82 -13.30 8.68
C GLU A 59 12.24 -12.83 8.99
N LYS A 60 12.86 -12.11 8.05
CA LYS A 60 14.23 -11.59 8.20
C LYS A 60 14.23 -10.25 8.95
N THR A 61 15.21 -10.06 9.82
CA THR A 61 15.48 -8.76 10.44
C THR A 61 16.45 -7.99 9.54
N PRO A 62 16.19 -6.71 9.23
CA PRO A 62 17.13 -5.88 8.50
C PRO A 62 18.48 -5.74 9.22
N PRO A 63 19.58 -5.38 8.51
CA PRO A 63 20.90 -5.17 9.12
C PRO A 63 20.94 -4.14 10.27
N SER A 64 19.99 -3.21 10.32
CA SER A 64 19.81 -2.29 11.45
C SER A 64 19.44 -2.96 12.78
N GLY A 65 18.91 -4.18 12.73
CA GLY A 65 18.31 -4.85 13.88
C GLY A 65 16.85 -4.43 14.15
N ASP A 66 16.32 -3.44 13.43
CA ASP A 66 14.95 -2.93 13.61
C ASP A 66 13.99 -3.52 12.58
N LYS A 67 13.01 -4.29 13.05
CA LYS A 67 11.95 -4.85 12.18
C LYS A 67 10.99 -3.81 11.60
N HIS A 68 11.01 -2.59 12.10
CA HIS A 68 10.26 -1.47 11.53
C HIS A 68 10.86 -0.96 10.21
N ASP A 69 12.13 -1.23 9.95
CA ASP A 69 12.72 -0.89 8.66
C ASP A 69 12.21 -1.81 7.56
N TYR A 70 11.78 -1.18 6.46
CA TYR A 70 11.37 -1.89 5.27
C TYR A 70 12.54 -2.67 4.68
N MET A 71 12.31 -3.92 4.30
CA MET A 71 13.30 -4.75 3.63
C MET A 71 12.71 -5.50 2.46
N SER A 72 13.37 -5.42 1.31
CA SER A 72 13.09 -6.25 0.14
C SER A 72 14.38 -6.71 -0.51
N GLN A 73 14.30 -7.72 -1.38
CA GLN A 73 15.44 -8.27 -2.09
C GLN A 73 15.28 -8.05 -3.60
N ALA A 74 16.39 -7.88 -4.29
CA ALA A 74 16.45 -7.84 -5.74
C ALA A 74 15.93 -9.17 -6.31
N ARG A 75 14.94 -9.09 -7.21
CA ARG A 75 14.09 -10.21 -7.64
C ARG A 75 14.86 -11.39 -8.20
N TYR A 76 15.86 -11.14 -9.03
CA TYR A 76 16.57 -12.13 -9.81
C TYR A 76 17.90 -12.55 -9.20
N TYR A 77 18.11 -12.27 -7.91
CA TYR A 77 19.33 -12.63 -7.20
C TYR A 77 19.15 -13.86 -6.33
N TRP A 78 20.07 -14.81 -6.51
CA TRP A 78 20.05 -16.13 -5.90
C TRP A 78 21.36 -16.43 -5.16
N PRO A 79 21.34 -17.32 -4.16
CA PRO A 79 22.57 -17.77 -3.55
C PRO A 79 23.56 -18.31 -4.58
N ASP A 80 24.83 -17.91 -4.47
CA ASP A 80 25.92 -18.48 -5.28
C ASP A 80 26.31 -19.86 -4.72
N PRO A 81 26.08 -20.96 -5.46
CA PRO A 81 26.38 -22.31 -4.98
C PRO A 81 27.87 -22.56 -4.77
N THR A 82 28.75 -21.72 -5.31
CA THR A 82 30.21 -21.85 -5.18
C THR A 82 30.78 -21.11 -3.98
N LYS A 83 29.96 -20.36 -3.25
CA LYS A 83 30.39 -19.50 -2.14
C LYS A 83 29.87 -19.97 -0.78
N PRO A 84 30.64 -19.77 0.30
CA PRO A 84 30.16 -20.04 1.66
C PRO A 84 28.86 -19.29 1.94
N LYS A 85 27.83 -20.00 2.42
CA LYS A 85 26.50 -19.41 2.72
C LYS A 85 25.80 -18.76 1.50
N GLY A 86 26.26 -19.07 0.27
CA GLY A 86 25.71 -18.54 -0.97
C GLY A 86 25.91 -17.04 -1.19
N LYS A 87 26.81 -16.37 -0.46
CA LYS A 87 27.00 -14.91 -0.54
C LYS A 87 28.36 -14.55 -1.14
N PRO A 88 28.44 -13.46 -1.94
CA PRO A 88 27.32 -12.63 -2.41
C PRO A 88 26.40 -13.36 -3.39
N TYR A 89 25.12 -12.98 -3.41
CA TYR A 89 24.15 -13.53 -4.37
C TYR A 89 24.51 -13.13 -5.80
N ILE A 90 24.21 -14.04 -6.75
CA ILE A 90 24.43 -13.84 -8.19
C ILE A 90 23.12 -13.64 -8.94
N SER A 91 23.16 -12.91 -10.06
CA SER A 91 22.00 -12.70 -10.91
C SER A 91 21.65 -13.95 -11.72
N ARG A 92 20.37 -14.30 -11.77
CA ARG A 92 19.77 -15.26 -12.69
C ARG A 92 18.61 -14.59 -13.39
N ASP A 93 18.89 -14.02 -14.55
CA ASP A 93 17.90 -13.21 -15.27
C ASP A 93 16.65 -14.02 -15.59
N GLY A 94 15.48 -13.40 -15.38
CA GLY A 94 14.16 -14.04 -15.57
C GLY A 94 13.71 -14.99 -14.44
N GLU A 95 14.60 -15.41 -13.53
CA GLU A 95 14.28 -16.36 -12.45
C GLU A 95 13.95 -15.61 -11.13
N SER A 96 12.67 -15.46 -10.81
CA SER A 96 12.27 -14.84 -9.54
C SER A 96 12.61 -15.73 -8.35
N ASN A 97 13.32 -15.16 -7.36
CA ASN A 97 13.67 -15.87 -6.14
C ASN A 97 12.47 -15.92 -5.16
N PRO A 98 11.99 -17.10 -4.72
CA PRO A 98 10.85 -17.22 -3.80
C PRO A 98 11.11 -16.64 -2.40
N GLU A 99 12.35 -16.42 -1.99
CA GLU A 99 12.66 -15.74 -0.72
C GLU A 99 12.07 -14.33 -0.62
N LEU A 100 11.71 -13.71 -1.76
CA LEU A 100 11.03 -12.41 -1.81
C LEU A 100 9.72 -12.37 -1.00
N GLU A 101 9.00 -13.50 -0.96
CA GLU A 101 7.72 -13.61 -0.25
C GLU A 101 7.85 -13.48 1.26
N LYS A 102 9.02 -13.76 1.80
CA LYS A 102 9.34 -13.66 3.23
C LYS A 102 9.59 -12.23 3.69
N LEU A 103 9.72 -11.29 2.73
CA LEU A 103 10.06 -9.89 2.92
C LEU A 103 8.85 -8.97 2.71
N ASP A 104 9.07 -7.66 2.74
CA ASP A 104 7.99 -6.69 2.84
C ASP A 104 7.31 -6.30 1.53
N ARG A 105 7.95 -6.51 0.36
CA ARG A 105 7.43 -6.00 -0.92
C ARG A 105 5.99 -6.43 -1.20
N ASN A 106 5.70 -7.72 -1.06
CA ASN A 106 4.35 -8.24 -1.31
C ASN A 106 3.36 -7.78 -0.24
N ARG A 107 3.81 -7.60 1.02
CA ARG A 107 2.97 -7.06 2.10
C ARG A 107 2.60 -5.60 1.85
N LEU A 108 3.58 -4.80 1.44
CA LEU A 108 3.38 -3.39 1.09
C LEU A 108 2.39 -3.23 -0.07
N GLY A 109 2.64 -3.94 -1.18
CA GLY A 109 1.74 -3.91 -2.34
C GLY A 109 0.34 -4.39 -2.01
N SER A 110 0.21 -5.48 -1.24
CA SER A 110 -1.09 -5.98 -0.79
C SER A 110 -1.84 -4.96 0.08
N MET A 111 -1.16 -4.33 1.04
CA MET A 111 -1.76 -3.28 1.87
C MET A 111 -2.23 -2.10 1.02
N ALA A 112 -1.38 -1.60 0.13
CA ALA A 112 -1.71 -0.46 -0.72
C ALA A 112 -2.91 -0.76 -1.64
N ASN A 113 -2.95 -1.94 -2.26
CA ASN A 113 -4.08 -2.38 -3.09
C ASN A 113 -5.37 -2.52 -2.26
N SER A 114 -5.30 -3.09 -1.06
CA SER A 114 -6.46 -3.19 -0.17
C SER A 114 -7.01 -1.82 0.21
N VAL A 115 -6.15 -0.86 0.56
CA VAL A 115 -6.56 0.53 0.87
C VAL A 115 -7.21 1.17 -0.34
N THR A 116 -6.64 1.00 -1.54
CA THR A 116 -7.20 1.52 -2.79
C THR A 116 -8.60 0.96 -3.06
N THR A 117 -8.76 -0.37 -3.02
CA THR A 117 -10.04 -1.05 -3.25
C THR A 117 -11.11 -0.59 -2.24
N LEU A 118 -10.76 -0.56 -0.96
CA LEU A 118 -11.68 -0.17 0.11
C LEU A 118 -12.07 1.31 0.02
N SER A 119 -11.13 2.20 -0.30
CA SER A 119 -11.41 3.64 -0.46
C SER A 119 -12.33 3.92 -1.64
N LEU A 120 -12.14 3.22 -2.77
CA LEU A 120 -13.04 3.29 -3.93
C LEU A 120 -14.43 2.75 -3.58
N ALA A 121 -14.49 1.60 -2.88
CA ALA A 121 -15.76 1.03 -2.46
C ALA A 121 -16.53 1.97 -1.52
N TYR A 122 -15.84 2.61 -0.57
CA TYR A 122 -16.43 3.66 0.27
C TYR A 122 -16.95 4.83 -0.58
N TYR A 123 -16.12 5.36 -1.47
CA TYR A 123 -16.49 6.51 -2.30
C TYR A 123 -17.76 6.26 -3.10
N PHE A 124 -17.87 5.10 -3.74
CA PHE A 124 -19.01 4.78 -4.61
C PHE A 124 -20.26 4.33 -3.84
N SER A 125 -20.11 3.56 -2.75
CA SER A 125 -21.26 3.04 -1.99
C SER A 125 -21.72 3.95 -0.86
N GLY A 126 -20.83 4.75 -0.28
CA GLY A 126 -21.05 5.48 0.95
C GLY A 126 -21.03 4.62 2.22
N ASP A 127 -20.73 3.31 2.10
CA ASP A 127 -20.72 2.40 3.26
C ASP A 127 -19.43 2.55 4.08
N GLU A 128 -19.61 3.06 5.30
CA GLU A 128 -18.53 3.41 6.23
C GLU A 128 -17.68 2.18 6.68
N LYS A 129 -18.20 0.95 6.50
CA LYS A 129 -17.42 -0.27 6.82
C LYS A 129 -16.12 -0.35 6.02
N TYR A 130 -16.13 0.09 4.75
CA TYR A 130 -14.95 0.11 3.89
C TYR A 130 -13.95 1.17 4.33
N ALA A 131 -14.41 2.39 4.62
CA ALA A 131 -13.55 3.46 5.11
C ALA A 131 -12.89 3.10 6.45
N ARG A 132 -13.63 2.46 7.35
CA ARG A 132 -13.11 1.97 8.63
C ARG A 132 -11.98 0.98 8.43
N LYS A 133 -12.17 0.01 7.53
CA LYS A 133 -11.14 -1.00 7.22
C LYS A 133 -9.92 -0.38 6.54
N ALA A 134 -10.11 0.51 5.57
CA ALA A 134 -9.00 1.23 4.93
C ALA A 134 -8.17 2.02 5.96
N THR A 135 -8.85 2.73 6.86
CA THR A 135 -8.21 3.49 7.94
C THR A 135 -7.44 2.59 8.90
N GLU A 136 -7.98 1.42 9.25
CA GLU A 136 -7.27 0.42 10.05
C GLU A 136 -5.94 0.02 9.41
N LEU A 137 -5.94 -0.31 8.12
CA LEU A 137 -4.74 -0.71 7.39
C LEU A 137 -3.70 0.41 7.35
N ILE A 138 -4.13 1.65 7.09
CA ILE A 138 -3.27 2.84 7.09
C ILE A 138 -2.62 3.03 8.48
N ARG A 139 -3.42 2.95 9.55
CA ARG A 139 -2.90 3.11 10.92
C ARG A 139 -1.90 2.02 11.30
N VAL A 140 -2.15 0.78 10.91
CA VAL A 140 -1.22 -0.33 11.18
C VAL A 140 0.11 -0.14 10.45
N TRP A 141 0.09 0.33 9.20
CA TRP A 141 1.31 0.44 8.41
C TRP A 141 2.11 1.72 8.69
N PHE A 142 1.44 2.84 8.99
CA PHE A 142 2.10 4.14 9.07
C PHE A 142 2.10 4.79 10.46
N PHE A 143 1.13 4.50 11.34
CA PHE A 143 0.93 5.30 12.55
C PHE A 143 1.15 4.55 13.85
N ASN A 144 0.75 3.29 13.93
CA ASN A 144 0.81 2.52 15.17
C ASN A 144 2.28 2.19 15.51
N LYS A 145 2.74 2.68 16.67
CA LYS A 145 4.12 2.52 17.14
C LYS A 145 4.61 1.08 17.17
N ALA A 146 3.73 0.11 17.44
CA ALA A 146 4.09 -1.30 17.50
C ALA A 146 4.24 -1.97 16.12
N THR A 147 3.72 -1.36 15.04
CA THR A 147 3.60 -2.04 13.74
C THR A 147 4.00 -1.18 12.55
N ARG A 148 4.17 0.14 12.74
CA ARG A 148 4.44 1.08 11.64
C ARG A 148 5.79 0.84 10.98
N MET A 149 5.86 1.14 9.72
CA MET A 149 7.10 1.23 8.96
C MET A 149 7.88 2.50 9.35
N ASN A 150 9.20 2.41 9.49
CA ASN A 150 10.05 3.58 9.52
C ASN A 150 10.05 4.25 8.13
N PRO A 151 10.06 5.59 8.05
CA PRO A 151 9.92 6.33 6.80
C PRO A 151 11.23 6.34 5.98
N ASN A 152 11.74 5.15 5.67
CA ASN A 152 12.93 4.98 4.84
C ASN A 152 12.87 3.69 4.01
N LEU A 153 13.69 3.62 2.96
CA LEU A 153 13.88 2.46 2.08
C LEU A 153 15.33 1.97 2.10
N ASN A 154 16.04 2.14 3.23
CA ASN A 154 17.46 1.84 3.37
C ASN A 154 17.81 0.38 3.05
N TYR A 155 16.85 -0.54 3.12
CA TYR A 155 17.03 -1.96 2.83
C TYR A 155 16.10 -2.46 1.72
N ALA A 156 15.69 -1.57 0.82
CA ALA A 156 14.90 -1.94 -0.35
C ALA A 156 15.79 -2.47 -1.47
N GLN A 157 15.37 -3.56 -2.12
CA GLN A 157 16.07 -4.21 -3.24
C GLN A 157 17.51 -4.62 -2.89
N VAL A 158 17.73 -5.17 -1.69
CA VAL A 158 19.02 -5.70 -1.22
C VAL A 158 19.51 -6.81 -2.14
N ILE A 159 20.82 -6.85 -2.40
CA ILE A 159 21.51 -8.03 -2.92
C ILE A 159 22.28 -8.63 -1.75
N PRO A 160 21.89 -9.80 -1.20
CA PRO A 160 22.56 -10.36 -0.04
C PRO A 160 24.04 -10.58 -0.25
N GLY A 161 24.87 -10.04 0.67
CA GLY A 161 26.33 -10.09 0.60
C GLY A 161 26.99 -8.98 -0.23
N VAL A 162 26.21 -8.04 -0.74
CA VAL A 162 26.71 -6.83 -1.44
C VAL A 162 26.41 -5.61 -0.56
N ASP A 163 27.36 -4.70 -0.47
CA ASP A 163 27.25 -3.41 0.24
C ASP A 163 26.66 -3.54 1.67
N ASN A 164 27.15 -4.52 2.43
CA ASN A 164 26.69 -4.84 3.79
C ASN A 164 25.17 -5.08 3.87
N ASP A 165 24.60 -5.70 2.86
CA ASP A 165 23.16 -5.91 2.73
C ASP A 165 22.34 -4.60 2.75
N ARG A 166 22.90 -3.49 2.26
CA ARG A 166 22.21 -2.21 2.07
C ARG A 166 21.32 -2.24 0.82
N GLY A 167 20.25 -1.46 0.83
CA GLY A 167 19.36 -1.29 -0.31
C GLY A 167 20.02 -0.51 -1.46
N ARG A 168 19.43 -0.63 -2.64
CA ARG A 168 19.89 0.04 -3.86
C ARG A 168 18.97 1.20 -4.23
N CYS A 169 19.46 2.12 -5.08
CA CYS A 169 18.64 3.21 -5.62
C CYS A 169 17.36 2.72 -6.34
N TYR A 170 17.40 1.53 -6.93
CA TYR A 170 16.22 0.87 -7.50
C TYR A 170 15.13 0.53 -6.50
N GLY A 171 15.42 0.60 -5.20
CA GLY A 171 14.46 0.31 -4.13
C GLY A 171 13.22 1.20 -4.15
N VAL A 172 13.32 2.40 -4.72
CA VAL A 172 12.18 3.32 -4.88
C VAL A 172 11.02 2.70 -5.68
N ILE A 173 11.29 1.75 -6.58
CA ILE A 173 10.24 1.07 -7.36
C ILE A 173 9.26 0.27 -6.48
N ASP A 174 9.67 -0.11 -5.28
CA ASP A 174 8.81 -0.87 -4.37
C ASP A 174 7.66 0.00 -3.82
N SER A 175 7.80 1.33 -3.84
CA SER A 175 6.77 2.27 -3.43
C SER A 175 5.77 2.64 -4.55
N TYR A 176 5.87 2.04 -5.74
CA TYR A 176 4.99 2.36 -6.87
C TYR A 176 3.50 2.25 -6.54
N SER A 177 3.12 1.25 -5.75
CA SER A 177 1.72 1.06 -5.31
C SER A 177 1.17 2.20 -4.44
N PHE A 178 2.04 3.07 -3.91
CA PHE A 178 1.59 4.25 -3.16
C PHE A 178 0.95 5.32 -4.05
N VAL A 179 1.24 5.33 -5.34
CA VAL A 179 0.68 6.31 -6.27
C VAL A 179 -0.85 6.23 -6.25
N ASP A 180 -1.42 5.07 -6.58
CA ASP A 180 -2.86 4.87 -6.57
C ASP A 180 -3.45 4.90 -5.16
N MET A 181 -2.73 4.37 -4.17
CA MET A 181 -3.18 4.38 -2.77
C MET A 181 -3.36 5.80 -2.24
N LEU A 182 -2.42 6.71 -2.49
CA LEU A 182 -2.49 8.08 -1.99
C LEU A 182 -3.63 8.88 -2.65
N ASP A 183 -3.91 8.61 -3.93
CA ASP A 183 -5.09 9.17 -4.60
C ASP A 183 -6.38 8.62 -3.99
N ALA A 184 -6.43 7.30 -3.75
CA ALA A 184 -7.59 6.66 -3.14
C ALA A 184 -7.88 7.16 -1.72
N VAL A 185 -6.85 7.38 -0.91
CA VAL A 185 -7.00 7.90 0.47
C VAL A 185 -7.68 9.27 0.51
N GLN A 186 -7.51 10.09 -0.52
CA GLN A 186 -8.22 11.38 -0.61
C GLN A 186 -9.74 11.20 -0.66
N LEU A 187 -10.23 10.07 -1.18
CA LEU A 187 -11.66 9.74 -1.22
C LEU A 187 -12.25 9.45 0.17
N LEU A 188 -11.41 9.19 1.16
CA LEU A 188 -11.83 9.01 2.56
C LEU A 188 -12.11 10.33 3.29
N GLY A 189 -11.89 11.48 2.65
CA GLY A 189 -11.98 12.79 3.29
C GLY A 189 -13.35 13.16 3.88
N SER A 190 -14.44 12.49 3.43
CA SER A 190 -15.79 12.64 3.99
C SER A 190 -16.16 11.59 5.02
N SER A 191 -15.28 10.61 5.26
CA SER A 191 -15.50 9.51 6.21
C SER A 191 -15.33 9.97 7.65
N GLN A 192 -16.14 9.42 8.54
CA GLN A 192 -15.99 9.59 9.99
C GLN A 192 -14.83 8.75 10.55
N SER A 193 -14.42 7.69 9.85
CA SER A 193 -13.36 6.78 10.27
C SER A 193 -11.96 7.32 10.02
N PHE A 194 -11.76 8.08 8.93
CA PHE A 194 -10.48 8.71 8.57
C PHE A 194 -10.47 10.17 9.02
N THR A 195 -9.85 10.43 10.16
CA THR A 195 -9.91 11.74 10.82
C THR A 195 -8.94 12.76 10.22
N THR A 196 -9.16 14.05 10.53
CA THR A 196 -8.20 15.12 10.19
C THR A 196 -6.80 14.84 10.75
N LYS A 197 -6.72 14.16 11.92
CA LYS A 197 -5.45 13.74 12.50
C LYS A 197 -4.75 12.69 11.62
N ASP A 198 -5.50 11.69 11.14
CA ASP A 198 -4.94 10.66 10.25
C ASP A 198 -4.41 11.29 8.96
N ASN A 199 -5.16 12.22 8.36
CA ASN A 199 -4.75 12.93 7.15
C ASN A 199 -3.48 13.77 7.36
N LYS A 200 -3.37 14.44 8.52
CA LYS A 200 -2.16 15.19 8.89
C LYS A 200 -0.95 14.25 9.04
N GLN A 201 -1.09 13.16 9.79
CA GLN A 201 -0.02 12.19 10.00
C GLN A 201 0.46 11.51 8.72
N LEU A 202 -0.41 11.33 7.73
CA LEU A 202 -0.02 10.71 6.46
C LEU A 202 0.80 11.66 5.56
N LYS A 203 0.69 12.96 5.77
CA LYS A 203 1.43 14.00 5.03
C LYS A 203 2.78 14.35 5.64
N GLU A 204 3.00 13.99 6.89
CA GLU A 204 4.28 14.16 7.63
C GLU A 204 5.24 12.99 7.37
#